data_430035b7e341ecfc77df9779b8e02382
#
_entry.id   430035b7e341ecfc77df9779b8e02382
#
_cell.length_a   1.000
_cell.length_b   1.000
_cell.length_c   1.000
_cell.angle_alpha   90.00
_cell.angle_beta   90.00
_cell.angle_gamma   90.00
#
_symmetry.space_group_name_H-M   'P 1'
#
loop_
_entity.id
_entity.type
_entity.pdbx_description
1 polymer ?
#
loop_
_entity_poly.entity_id
_entity_poly.type
_entity_poly.pdbx_seq_one_letter_code
_entity_poly.pdbx_strand_id
1 'polypeptide(L)'
;MARSPSKPITEHLAYLLAQANREINRQLDARFRKEGVPVEQWRILKILSDGKGHSMGELAEAVLLNHPTLTKMVDRMVSDALVYRVQDADDRRKVLMFSSDRGKALTQRLNSLALSQEAFIAENYGDKATAELKRLLEGLIEKAN
;
A
#
# COMPACT_ATOMS: atom_id res chain seq x y z
N MET A 1 -27.87 -1.35 38.09
CA MET A 1 -27.14 -2.31 37.24
C MET A 1 -26.49 -1.60 36.10
N ALA A 2 -25.17 -1.60 36.07
CA ALA A 2 -24.42 -0.96 34.97
C ALA A 2 -24.60 -1.77 33.70
N ARG A 3 -25.19 -1.19 32.68
CA ARG A 3 -25.20 -1.76 31.35
C ARG A 3 -23.84 -1.56 30.71
N SER A 4 -23.25 -2.62 30.17
CA SER A 4 -22.12 -2.43 29.27
C SER A 4 -22.53 -1.47 28.16
N PRO A 5 -21.84 -0.35 28.00
CA PRO A 5 -22.20 0.57 26.93
C PRO A 5 -21.93 -0.10 25.58
N SER A 6 -22.98 -0.31 24.81
CA SER A 6 -22.83 -0.67 23.42
C SER A 6 -22.89 0.61 22.59
N LYS A 7 -21.91 0.85 21.75
CA LYS A 7 -21.95 1.95 20.79
C LYS A 7 -22.13 1.42 19.39
N PRO A 8 -22.74 2.20 18.49
CA PRO A 8 -22.88 1.81 17.09
C PRO A 8 -21.52 1.46 16.48
N ILE A 9 -21.52 0.52 15.54
CA ILE A 9 -20.29 0.12 14.84
C ILE A 9 -19.57 1.33 14.22
N THR A 10 -20.34 2.31 13.76
CA THR A 10 -19.82 3.54 13.12
C THR A 10 -19.01 4.43 14.05
N GLU A 11 -19.08 4.20 15.38
CA GLU A 11 -18.30 4.95 16.35
C GLU A 11 -17.02 4.23 16.78
N HIS A 12 -16.81 2.99 16.34
CA HIS A 12 -15.61 2.24 16.68
C HIS A 12 -14.43 2.74 15.84
N LEU A 13 -13.28 2.95 16.48
CA LEU A 13 -12.08 3.43 15.82
C LEU A 13 -11.66 2.53 14.65
N ALA A 14 -11.65 1.22 14.86
CA ALA A 14 -11.27 0.26 13.81
C ALA A 14 -12.19 0.36 12.60
N TYR A 15 -13.49 0.56 12.82
CA TYR A 15 -14.46 0.75 11.72
C TYR A 15 -14.19 2.05 10.96
N LEU A 16 -13.96 3.15 11.67
CA LEU A 16 -13.66 4.44 11.05
C LEU A 16 -12.39 4.39 10.21
N LEU A 17 -11.36 3.72 10.72
CA LEU A 17 -10.12 3.52 9.97
C LEU A 17 -10.36 2.68 8.71
N ALA A 18 -11.13 1.60 8.82
CA ALA A 18 -11.47 0.75 7.67
C ALA A 18 -12.27 1.52 6.61
N GLN A 19 -13.24 2.33 7.06
CA GLN A 19 -14.05 3.14 6.17
C GLN A 19 -13.21 4.22 5.45
N ALA A 20 -12.36 4.91 6.19
CA ALA A 20 -11.47 5.92 5.62
C ALA A 20 -10.51 5.28 4.61
N ASN A 21 -9.92 4.14 4.95
CA ASN A 21 -9.03 3.40 4.07
C ASN A 21 -9.75 2.98 2.77
N ARG A 22 -10.97 2.48 2.88
CA ARG A 22 -11.79 2.10 1.73
C ARG A 22 -12.02 3.29 0.79
N GLU A 23 -12.38 4.44 1.34
CA GLU A 23 -12.65 5.64 0.54
C GLU A 23 -11.39 6.15 -0.16
N ILE A 24 -10.27 6.22 0.56
CA ILE A 24 -8.99 6.68 0.02
C ILE A 24 -8.51 5.73 -1.09
N ASN A 25 -8.57 4.43 -0.85
CA ASN A 25 -8.16 3.44 -1.84
C ASN A 25 -9.05 3.46 -3.08
N ARG A 26 -10.36 3.63 -2.90
CA ARG A 26 -11.30 3.73 -4.02
C ARG A 26 -10.97 4.92 -4.92
N GLN A 27 -10.66 6.06 -4.34
CA GLN A 27 -10.27 7.26 -5.09
C GLN A 27 -8.94 7.05 -5.81
N LEU A 28 -7.99 6.40 -5.15
CA LEU A 28 -6.67 6.12 -5.73
C LEU A 28 -6.79 5.11 -6.87
N ASP A 29 -7.57 4.04 -6.69
CA ASP A 29 -7.86 3.06 -7.75
C ASP A 29 -8.51 3.73 -8.97
N ALA A 30 -9.42 4.67 -8.75
CA ALA A 30 -10.04 5.42 -9.85
C ALA A 30 -8.99 6.21 -10.64
N ARG A 31 -8.02 6.81 -9.97
CA ARG A 31 -6.92 7.53 -10.62
C ARG A 31 -6.00 6.58 -11.40
N PHE A 32 -5.78 5.37 -10.87
CA PHE A 32 -4.90 4.36 -11.49
C PHE A 32 -5.57 3.60 -12.63
N ARG A 33 -6.88 3.77 -12.82
CA ARG A 33 -7.66 2.99 -13.81
C ARG A 33 -7.10 3.08 -15.22
N LYS A 34 -6.59 4.24 -15.62
CA LYS A 34 -5.98 4.45 -16.94
C LYS A 34 -4.78 3.55 -17.18
N GLU A 35 -4.05 3.23 -16.11
CA GLU A 35 -2.89 2.35 -16.16
C GLU A 35 -3.27 0.88 -15.96
N GLY A 36 -4.52 0.60 -15.61
CA GLY A 36 -5.00 -0.78 -15.38
C GLY A 36 -4.38 -1.46 -14.18
N VAL A 37 -3.94 -0.70 -13.19
CA VAL A 37 -3.15 -1.21 -12.04
C VAL A 37 -3.91 -0.95 -10.74
N PRO A 38 -4.14 -2.00 -9.92
CA PRO A 38 -4.70 -1.80 -8.58
C PRO A 38 -3.67 -1.19 -7.63
N VAL A 39 -4.17 -0.55 -6.58
CA VAL A 39 -3.34 0.14 -5.57
C VAL A 39 -2.26 -0.77 -4.99
N GLU A 40 -2.59 -2.02 -4.73
CA GLU A 40 -1.66 -2.98 -4.12
C GLU A 40 -0.43 -3.24 -5.00
N GLN A 41 -0.61 -3.29 -6.31
CA GLN A 41 0.52 -3.44 -7.24
C GLN A 41 1.45 -2.23 -7.20
N TRP A 42 0.87 -1.03 -7.11
CA TRP A 42 1.67 0.19 -6.96
C TRP A 42 2.48 0.17 -5.66
N ARG A 43 1.88 -0.30 -4.56
CA ARG A 43 2.60 -0.42 -3.28
C ARG A 43 3.81 -1.35 -3.40
N ILE A 44 3.64 -2.49 -4.08
CA ILE A 44 4.74 -3.42 -4.35
C ILE A 44 5.84 -2.72 -5.17
N LEU A 45 5.46 -2.09 -6.28
CA LEU A 45 6.40 -1.37 -7.12
C LEU A 45 7.13 -0.27 -6.36
N LYS A 46 6.41 0.44 -5.50
CA LYS A 46 6.96 1.52 -4.68
C LYS A 46 8.03 1.01 -3.71
N ILE A 47 7.75 -0.12 -3.03
CA ILE A 47 8.72 -0.77 -2.14
C ILE A 47 9.96 -1.20 -2.93
N LEU A 48 9.76 -1.79 -4.11
CA LEU A 48 10.86 -2.27 -4.96
C LEU A 48 11.65 -1.13 -5.61
N SER A 49 11.18 0.10 -5.55
CA SER A 49 11.84 1.24 -6.18
C SER A 49 13.17 1.61 -5.52
N ASP A 50 13.49 1.06 -4.35
CA ASP A 50 14.79 1.25 -3.70
C ASP A 50 15.94 0.49 -4.40
N GLY A 51 15.62 -0.45 -5.29
CA GLY A 51 16.60 -1.22 -6.06
C GLY A 51 17.36 -2.29 -5.27
N LYS A 52 17.02 -2.50 -4.01
CA LYS A 52 17.75 -3.44 -3.12
C LYS A 52 17.30 -4.89 -3.26
N GLY A 53 16.14 -5.13 -3.84
CA GLY A 53 15.51 -6.45 -3.85
C GLY A 53 14.88 -6.80 -2.51
N HIS A 54 13.71 -7.41 -2.57
CA HIS A 54 12.96 -7.77 -1.36
C HIS A 54 12.41 -9.18 -1.47
N SER A 55 12.44 -9.92 -0.36
CA SER A 55 11.83 -11.24 -0.27
C SER A 55 10.30 -11.12 -0.28
N MET A 56 9.62 -12.23 -0.56
CA MET A 56 8.16 -12.26 -0.50
C MET A 56 7.64 -11.96 0.91
N GLY A 57 8.36 -12.40 1.95
CA GLY A 57 8.00 -12.09 3.33
C GLY A 57 8.09 -10.61 3.64
N GLU A 58 9.18 -9.97 3.22
CA GLU A 58 9.33 -8.51 3.38
C GLU A 58 8.25 -7.74 2.65
N LEU A 59 7.91 -8.16 1.43
CA LEU A 59 6.86 -7.51 0.65
C LEU A 59 5.49 -7.66 1.30
N ALA A 60 5.15 -8.86 1.76
CA ALA A 60 3.85 -9.12 2.41
C ALA A 60 3.65 -8.19 3.61
N GLU A 61 4.68 -8.07 4.44
CA GLU A 61 4.65 -7.21 5.62
C GLU A 61 4.56 -5.72 5.23
N ALA A 62 5.38 -5.29 4.27
CA ALA A 62 5.45 -3.89 3.87
C ALA A 62 4.17 -3.41 3.17
N VAL A 63 3.53 -4.25 2.36
CA VAL A 63 2.31 -3.87 1.62
C VAL A 63 1.02 -4.29 2.31
N LEU A 64 1.13 -4.90 3.49
CA LEU A 64 0.00 -5.28 4.35
C LEU A 64 -0.93 -6.30 3.68
N LEU A 65 -0.35 -7.27 2.96
CA LEU A 65 -1.07 -8.35 2.32
C LEU A 65 -0.68 -9.70 2.94
N ASN A 66 -1.60 -10.66 2.94
CA ASN A 66 -1.26 -12.03 3.28
C ASN A 66 -0.48 -12.70 2.14
N HIS A 67 0.26 -13.76 2.45
CA HIS A 67 1.10 -14.46 1.48
C HIS A 67 0.37 -14.99 0.25
N PRO A 68 -0.80 -15.67 0.38
CA PRO A 68 -1.51 -16.16 -0.81
C PRO A 68 -1.93 -15.06 -1.77
N THR A 69 -2.43 -13.94 -1.25
CA THR A 69 -2.84 -12.79 -2.07
C THR A 69 -1.63 -12.16 -2.74
N LEU A 70 -0.54 -11.97 -2.00
CA LEU A 70 0.70 -11.41 -2.53
C LEU A 70 1.26 -12.29 -3.65
N THR A 71 1.30 -13.63 -3.44
CA THR A 71 1.84 -14.57 -4.43
C THR A 71 1.09 -14.46 -5.76
N LYS A 72 -0.25 -14.44 -5.73
CA LYS A 72 -1.07 -14.28 -6.94
C LYS A 72 -0.77 -12.96 -7.65
N MET A 73 -0.65 -11.90 -6.88
CA MET A 73 -0.40 -10.56 -7.42
C MET A 73 0.99 -10.46 -8.05
N VAL A 74 2.01 -10.96 -7.36
CA VAL A 74 3.39 -10.98 -7.88
C VAL A 74 3.50 -11.85 -9.13
N ASP A 75 2.84 -13.02 -9.15
CA ASP A 75 2.83 -13.89 -10.34
C ASP A 75 2.27 -13.15 -11.55
N ARG A 76 1.20 -12.39 -11.35
CA ARG A 76 0.63 -11.56 -12.43
C ARG A 76 1.60 -10.46 -12.86
N MET A 77 2.24 -9.80 -11.91
CA MET A 77 3.21 -8.75 -12.21
C MET A 77 4.43 -9.29 -12.96
N VAL A 78 4.86 -10.50 -12.65
CA VAL A 78 5.91 -11.19 -13.42
C VAL A 78 5.43 -11.46 -14.85
N SER A 79 4.22 -11.98 -15.03
CA SER A 79 3.62 -12.20 -16.33
C SER A 79 3.53 -10.92 -17.17
N ASP A 80 3.25 -9.80 -16.51
CA ASP A 80 3.14 -8.49 -17.15
C ASP A 80 4.52 -7.80 -17.32
N ALA A 81 5.60 -8.49 -16.99
CA ALA A 81 6.98 -8.01 -17.09
C ALA A 81 7.26 -6.73 -16.26
N LEU A 82 6.56 -6.56 -15.14
CA LEU A 82 6.75 -5.43 -14.25
C LEU A 82 7.80 -5.69 -13.17
N VAL A 83 7.92 -6.95 -12.76
CA VAL A 83 8.87 -7.40 -11.74
C VAL A 83 9.50 -8.72 -12.20
N TYR A 84 10.64 -9.06 -11.61
CA TYR A 84 11.30 -10.32 -11.86
C TYR A 84 11.92 -10.89 -10.59
N ARG A 85 12.10 -12.21 -10.58
CA ARG A 85 12.67 -12.95 -9.47
C ARG A 85 14.16 -13.19 -9.71
N VAL A 86 14.95 -12.97 -8.66
CA VAL A 86 16.38 -13.29 -8.65
C VAL A 86 16.67 -14.14 -7.43
N GLN A 87 17.38 -15.23 -7.64
CA GLN A 87 17.87 -16.04 -6.53
C GLN A 87 18.95 -15.26 -5.79
N ASP A 88 18.89 -15.25 -4.43
CA ASP A 88 19.90 -14.58 -3.63
C ASP A 88 21.25 -15.27 -3.80
N ALA A 89 22.31 -14.48 -4.06
CA ALA A 89 23.66 -14.98 -4.24
C ALA A 89 24.21 -15.66 -2.98
N ASP A 90 23.80 -15.15 -1.80
CA ASP A 90 24.29 -15.64 -0.51
C ASP A 90 23.48 -16.79 0.07
N ASP A 91 22.19 -16.87 -0.26
CA ASP A 91 21.29 -17.93 0.17
C ASP A 91 20.37 -18.36 -0.97
N ARG A 92 20.69 -19.50 -1.59
CA ARG A 92 19.94 -20.03 -2.74
C ARG A 92 18.47 -20.38 -2.44
N ARG A 93 18.10 -20.47 -1.15
CA ARG A 93 16.72 -20.70 -0.75
C ARG A 93 15.90 -19.42 -0.76
N LYS A 94 16.56 -18.27 -0.78
CA LYS A 94 15.91 -16.95 -0.87
C LYS A 94 15.75 -16.52 -2.31
N VAL A 95 14.55 -16.03 -2.60
CA VAL A 95 14.24 -15.37 -3.87
C VAL A 95 13.97 -13.90 -3.56
N LEU A 96 14.63 -13.03 -4.30
CA LEU A 96 14.44 -11.59 -4.19
C LEU A 96 13.68 -11.07 -5.40
N MET A 97 12.75 -10.17 -5.13
CA MET A 97 11.98 -9.50 -6.17
C MET A 97 12.59 -8.16 -6.51
N PHE A 98 12.63 -7.85 -7.78
CA PHE A 98 13.11 -6.57 -8.32
C PHE A 98 12.12 -6.01 -9.32
N SER A 99 12.08 -4.70 -9.41
CA SER A 99 11.31 -4.01 -10.43
C SER A 99 12.08 -4.00 -11.76
N SER A 100 11.41 -4.35 -12.86
CA SER A 100 11.96 -4.23 -14.21
C SER A 100 12.00 -2.76 -14.64
N ASP A 101 12.63 -2.47 -15.78
CA ASP A 101 12.60 -1.12 -16.35
C ASP A 101 11.17 -0.67 -16.67
N ARG A 102 10.35 -1.58 -17.17
CA ARG A 102 8.92 -1.33 -17.41
C ARG A 102 8.21 -1.01 -16.08
N GLY A 103 8.51 -1.76 -15.03
CA GLY A 103 7.96 -1.53 -13.69
C GLY A 103 8.36 -0.17 -13.13
N LYS A 104 9.62 0.21 -13.32
CA LYS A 104 10.13 1.53 -12.88
C LYS A 104 9.42 2.68 -13.59
N ALA A 105 9.22 2.56 -14.91
CA ALA A 105 8.51 3.57 -15.69
C ALA A 105 7.05 3.69 -15.24
N LEU A 106 6.39 2.57 -15.01
CA LEU A 106 5.02 2.55 -14.48
C LEU A 106 4.97 3.18 -13.08
N THR A 107 5.93 2.86 -12.22
CA THR A 107 6.01 3.42 -10.86
C THR A 107 6.05 4.95 -10.89
N GLN A 108 6.81 5.54 -11.80
CA GLN A 108 6.89 7.00 -11.93
C GLN A 108 5.53 7.61 -12.29
N ARG A 109 4.81 7.00 -13.24
CA ARG A 109 3.47 7.47 -13.62
C ARG A 109 2.48 7.36 -12.47
N LEU A 110 2.50 6.23 -11.77
CA LEU A 110 1.61 6.00 -10.63
C LEU A 110 1.93 6.94 -9.46
N ASN A 111 3.20 7.22 -9.22
CA ASN A 111 3.62 8.16 -8.18
C ASN A 111 3.04 9.56 -8.41
N SER A 112 3.03 10.02 -9.66
CA SER A 112 2.42 11.31 -10.00
C SER A 112 0.92 11.34 -9.70
N LEU A 113 0.23 10.24 -10.02
CA LEU A 113 -1.20 10.12 -9.71
C LEU A 113 -1.47 10.06 -8.20
N ALA A 114 -0.61 9.38 -7.45
CA ALA A 114 -0.71 9.31 -6.00
C ALA A 114 -0.47 10.67 -5.35
N LEU A 115 0.49 11.46 -5.86
CA LEU A 115 0.72 12.84 -5.39
C LEU A 115 -0.48 13.73 -5.68
N SER A 116 -1.15 13.55 -6.81
CA SER A 116 -2.40 14.28 -7.13
C SER A 116 -3.49 13.98 -6.11
N GLN A 117 -3.61 12.75 -5.67
CA GLN A 117 -4.57 12.39 -4.63
C GLN A 117 -4.20 13.04 -3.28
N GLU A 118 -2.93 12.99 -2.91
CA GLU A 118 -2.46 13.62 -1.66
C GLU A 118 -2.79 15.12 -1.66
N ALA A 119 -2.56 15.80 -2.78
CA ALA A 119 -2.88 17.21 -2.93
C ALA A 119 -4.40 17.46 -2.83
N PHE A 120 -5.22 16.60 -3.44
CA PHE A 120 -6.68 16.69 -3.36
C PHE A 120 -7.17 16.54 -1.92
N ILE A 121 -6.64 15.58 -1.18
CA ILE A 121 -6.98 15.36 0.23
C ILE A 121 -6.60 16.60 1.06
N ALA A 122 -5.39 17.12 0.87
CA ALA A 122 -4.92 18.28 1.59
C ALA A 122 -5.76 19.53 1.31
N GLU A 123 -6.19 19.73 0.06
CA GLU A 123 -7.08 20.84 -0.31
C GLU A 123 -8.46 20.74 0.34
N ASN A 124 -9.05 19.55 0.34
CA ASN A 124 -10.44 19.35 0.77
C ASN A 124 -10.57 19.13 2.28
N TYR A 125 -9.62 18.45 2.89
CA TYR A 125 -9.62 18.19 4.33
C TYR A 125 -8.87 19.26 5.11
N GLY A 126 -7.91 19.93 4.48
CA GLY A 126 -7.02 20.94 5.04
C GLY A 126 -5.62 20.42 5.28
N ASP A 127 -4.63 21.25 4.99
CA ASP A 127 -3.20 20.90 5.16
C ASP A 127 -2.87 20.52 6.60
N LYS A 128 -3.30 21.36 7.55
CA LYS A 128 -3.03 21.14 8.98
C LYS A 128 -3.75 19.90 9.48
N ALA A 129 -5.01 19.70 9.10
CA ALA A 129 -5.80 18.55 9.52
C ALA A 129 -5.21 17.27 8.95
N THR A 130 -4.77 17.26 7.69
CA THR A 130 -4.14 16.11 7.06
C THR A 130 -2.83 15.74 7.74
N ALA A 131 -1.97 16.73 8.01
CA ALA A 131 -0.70 16.51 8.71
C ALA A 131 -0.95 15.97 10.12
N GLU A 132 -1.92 16.51 10.84
CA GLU A 132 -2.28 16.06 12.19
C GLU A 132 -2.83 14.63 12.17
N LEU A 133 -3.67 14.30 11.20
CA LEU A 133 -4.19 12.94 11.03
C LEU A 133 -3.06 11.93 10.81
N LYS A 134 -2.11 12.24 9.93
CA LYS A 134 -0.95 11.39 9.68
C LYS A 134 -0.14 11.18 10.95
N ARG A 135 0.11 12.25 11.70
CA ARG A 135 0.84 12.20 12.98
C ARG A 135 0.13 11.31 13.99
N LEU A 136 -1.17 11.46 14.12
CA LEU A 136 -1.98 10.65 15.04
C LEU A 136 -1.99 9.17 14.66
N LEU A 137 -2.11 8.87 13.36
CA LEU A 137 -2.06 7.49 12.86
C LEU A 137 -0.69 6.85 13.12
N GLU A 138 0.39 7.55 12.87
CA GLU A 138 1.75 7.07 13.16
C GLU A 138 1.92 6.75 14.64
N GLY A 139 1.46 7.63 15.51
CA GLY A 139 1.49 7.42 16.96
C GLY A 139 0.66 6.22 17.40
N LEU A 140 -0.52 6.03 16.80
CA LEU A 140 -1.37 4.88 17.09
C LEU A 140 -0.68 3.57 16.68
N ILE A 141 -0.09 3.53 15.49
CA ILE A 141 0.61 2.35 14.97
C ILE A 141 1.79 1.99 15.88
N GLU A 142 2.58 2.98 16.28
CA GLU A 142 3.73 2.78 17.16
C GLU A 142 3.33 2.17 18.51
N LYS A 143 2.23 2.65 19.09
CA LYS A 143 1.75 2.17 20.40
C LYS A 143 1.00 0.85 20.34
N ALA A 144 0.51 0.46 19.17
CA ALA A 144 -0.22 -0.80 18.98
C ALA A 144 0.71 -2.01 18.84
N ASN A 145 2.00 -1.79 18.60
CA ASN A 145 3.00 -2.86 18.47
C ASN A 145 3.61 -3.26 19.80
#